data_69d1a7a2a9e5a845d201e34e3955cf91
#
_entry.id   69d1a7a2a9e5a845d201e34e3955cf91
#
_cell.length_a   1.000
_cell.length_b   1.000
_cell.length_c   1.000
_cell.angle_alpha   90.00
_cell.angle_beta   90.00
_cell.angle_gamma   90.00
#
_symmetry.space_group_name_H-M   'P 1'
#
loop_
_entity.id
_entity.type
_entity.pdbx_description
1 polymer ?
#
loop_
_entity_poly.entity_id
_entity_poly.type
_entity_poly.pdbx_seq_one_letter_code
_entity_poly.pdbx_strand_id
1 'polypeptide(L)'
;DVAPSRGLGDVYKRQLIIENRMNRVKKLVGGILAIILCVSVSAQTKLPPGWQSSYVKITPKGELAYYSDKQGNIIPDFSRVGYHHGDKSIPDYPVTKTVYPVEKGDSRQRIQDAIDEVSRMQPDKDGHRGTVLLKRGVYHVHGTIHINASGVILTGEGDNVNETRLLAIGRQRFSLIEVSGNGRMEEVSGTRVKITDAFVPVGTHSFQVSSAANFKVGDRIIVYRPGTENWIHDIKMDQIVERQGTRQWTAREYNLSFEREIVKVEGNRIYIDNPVVMQMEEKYGGGEVFKYTFDGRISEVGVTNMCLESEFEHYEDNEHGWIGVQFDKVENCWARNLTCRYFGYSAVSCERNAKNVTVTDCRCLETKSLITGGLRYSFNNWGQQNLFMNCQSTEGRHDYVTGARVCGPNVFYNCTASQTYADIGPHHRWAVGTLYDNVITDGEINVQDRGKMGSGHGWAGVTQVLWNCRVKRAAVQSPWTSGYNYNFGMKGEKYPGVFIDRPDGVWEGQNEKNVFPRSLYIAQLMARHKNMDLRILTK
;
A
#
# COMPACT_ATOMS: atom_id res chain seq x y z
N ASP A 1 -18.73 40.93 -27.38
CA ASP A 1 -18.07 41.11 -26.08
C ASP A 1 -17.69 39.74 -25.52
N VAL A 2 -16.40 39.41 -25.68
CA VAL A 2 -15.81 38.14 -25.19
C VAL A 2 -14.99 38.50 -23.95
N ALA A 3 -15.36 37.93 -22.79
CA ALA A 3 -14.63 38.09 -21.55
C ALA A 3 -13.32 37.29 -21.58
N PRO A 4 -12.20 37.81 -21.06
CA PRO A 4 -10.91 37.14 -21.14
C PRO A 4 -10.77 36.02 -20.11
N SER A 5 -10.23 34.89 -20.56
CA SER A 5 -9.88 33.71 -19.77
C SER A 5 -8.82 34.03 -18.70
N ARG A 6 -9.22 34.11 -17.45
CA ARG A 6 -8.31 34.10 -16.30
C ARG A 6 -8.20 32.65 -15.77
N GLY A 7 -7.03 32.04 -15.83
CA GLY A 7 -6.90 30.75 -15.18
C GLY A 7 -5.58 30.00 -15.27
N LEU A 8 -4.80 30.10 -16.33
CA LEU A 8 -3.59 29.27 -16.47
C LEU A 8 -2.33 29.82 -15.76
N GLY A 9 -2.23 31.11 -15.56
CA GLY A 9 -1.05 31.74 -14.95
C GLY A 9 -0.93 31.52 -13.42
N ASP A 10 -2.07 31.41 -12.75
CA ASP A 10 -2.08 31.26 -11.28
C ASP A 10 -1.81 29.82 -10.80
N VAL A 11 -2.18 28.83 -11.60
CA VAL A 11 -1.89 27.41 -11.32
C VAL A 11 -0.38 27.16 -11.45
N TYR A 12 0.26 27.71 -12.49
CA TYR A 12 1.72 27.59 -12.69
C TYR A 12 2.52 28.30 -11.58
N LYS A 13 2.09 29.46 -11.12
CA LYS A 13 2.77 30.16 -10.01
C LYS A 13 2.65 29.42 -8.68
N ARG A 14 1.52 28.80 -8.40
CA ARG A 14 1.34 27.98 -7.19
C ARG A 14 2.16 26.68 -7.26
N GLN A 15 2.28 26.09 -8.44
CA GLN A 15 3.09 24.88 -8.65
C GLN A 15 4.60 25.18 -8.47
N LEU A 16 5.09 26.31 -8.99
CA LEU A 16 6.49 26.74 -8.78
C LEU A 16 6.82 27.04 -7.30
N ILE A 17 5.86 27.55 -6.53
CA ILE A 17 6.04 27.81 -5.09
C ILE A 17 6.09 26.49 -4.31
N ILE A 18 5.31 25.50 -4.71
CA ILE A 18 5.31 24.15 -4.09
C ILE A 18 6.61 23.42 -4.43
N GLU A 19 7.08 23.45 -5.68
CA GLU A 19 8.36 22.86 -6.10
C GLU A 19 9.57 23.50 -5.42
N ASN A 20 9.57 24.82 -5.26
CA ASN A 20 10.64 25.50 -4.52
C ASN A 20 10.62 25.22 -3.00
N ARG A 21 9.45 24.97 -2.41
CA ARG A 21 9.35 24.50 -1.02
C ARG A 21 9.81 23.03 -0.87
N MET A 22 9.46 22.16 -1.81
CA MET A 22 9.89 20.76 -1.82
C MET A 22 11.40 20.63 -2.04
N ASN A 23 12.01 21.43 -2.92
CA ASN A 23 13.45 21.45 -3.12
C ASN A 23 14.21 22.02 -1.92
N ARG A 24 13.65 22.93 -1.14
CA ARG A 24 14.21 23.35 0.16
C ARG A 24 14.13 22.23 1.20
N VAL A 25 13.07 21.44 1.22
CA VAL A 25 12.95 20.28 2.12
C VAL A 25 13.93 19.17 1.72
N LYS A 26 14.10 18.88 0.43
CA LYS A 26 15.11 17.93 -0.09
C LYS A 26 16.55 18.34 0.25
N LYS A 27 16.88 19.63 0.24
CA LYS A 27 18.19 20.16 0.68
C LYS A 27 18.34 20.16 2.20
N LEU A 28 17.25 20.29 2.98
CA LEU A 28 17.32 20.21 4.44
C LEU A 28 17.55 18.78 4.94
N VAL A 29 16.97 17.77 4.30
CA VAL A 29 17.16 16.36 4.67
C VAL A 29 18.57 15.85 4.32
N GLY A 30 19.20 16.38 3.26
CA GLY A 30 20.61 16.08 2.91
C GLY A 30 21.66 16.82 3.73
N GLY A 31 21.29 17.90 4.42
CA GLY A 31 22.20 18.78 5.18
C GLY A 31 22.22 18.56 6.69
N ILE A 32 21.30 17.78 7.26
CA ILE A 32 21.13 17.61 8.72
C ILE A 32 22.05 16.53 9.32
N LEU A 33 22.83 15.82 8.52
CA LEU A 33 23.81 14.86 9.07
C LEU A 33 25.10 15.48 9.58
N ALA A 34 25.26 16.80 9.58
CA ALA A 34 26.57 17.45 9.86
C ALA A 34 26.62 18.42 11.03
N ILE A 35 25.55 18.70 11.77
CA ILE A 35 25.62 19.59 12.95
C ILE A 35 24.76 19.06 14.09
N ILE A 36 25.32 18.14 14.89
CA ILE A 36 24.88 17.90 16.25
C ILE A 36 26.01 18.31 17.18
N LEU A 37 25.97 19.53 17.67
CA LEU A 37 26.71 19.94 18.87
C LEU A 37 25.70 20.40 19.93
N CYS A 38 25.85 19.78 21.10
CA CYS A 38 25.12 19.94 22.33
C CYS A 38 24.61 21.35 22.63
N VAL A 39 23.29 21.48 22.85
CA VAL A 39 22.73 22.35 23.89
C VAL A 39 21.59 21.60 24.55
N SER A 40 21.83 21.08 25.72
CA SER A 40 20.80 20.61 26.64
C SER A 40 20.08 21.83 27.24
N VAL A 41 18.99 22.24 26.63
CA VAL A 41 18.01 23.12 27.23
C VAL A 41 16.70 22.35 27.32
N SER A 42 16.39 21.90 28.51
CA SER A 42 15.07 21.36 28.88
C SER A 42 14.02 22.49 28.91
N ALA A 43 13.65 23.00 27.77
CA ALA A 43 12.43 23.75 27.62
C ALA A 43 11.29 22.75 27.43
N GLN A 44 10.38 22.66 28.39
CA GLN A 44 9.06 22.05 28.15
C GLN A 44 8.34 22.85 27.06
N THR A 45 8.63 22.54 25.80
CA THR A 45 7.91 23.13 24.69
C THR A 45 6.50 22.53 24.69
N LYS A 46 5.51 23.37 25.01
CA LYS A 46 4.10 23.00 24.91
C LYS A 46 3.86 22.43 23.49
N LEU A 47 3.16 21.28 23.42
CA LEU A 47 2.66 20.78 22.14
C LEU A 47 1.88 21.90 21.44
N PRO A 48 2.03 22.06 20.12
CA PRO A 48 1.23 23.04 19.40
C PRO A 48 -0.25 22.76 19.62
N PRO A 49 -1.09 23.79 19.67
CA PRO A 49 -2.52 23.63 19.80
C PRO A 49 -3.06 22.90 18.56
N GLY A 50 -3.63 21.73 18.78
CA GLY A 50 -4.21 20.89 17.73
C GLY A 50 -5.05 19.77 18.33
N TRP A 51 -5.94 19.25 17.53
CA TRP A 51 -6.75 18.12 17.91
C TRP A 51 -5.94 16.82 17.85
N GLN A 52 -6.09 15.97 18.85
CA GLN A 52 -5.52 14.63 18.88
C GLN A 52 -6.61 13.59 19.13
N SER A 53 -6.44 12.42 18.52
CA SER A 53 -7.32 11.26 18.74
C SER A 53 -7.28 10.79 20.19
N SER A 54 -8.37 10.16 20.65
CA SER A 54 -8.37 9.46 21.95
C SER A 54 -7.55 8.16 21.92
N TYR A 55 -7.29 7.59 20.74
CA TYR A 55 -6.59 6.32 20.54
C TYR A 55 -5.07 6.44 20.34
N VAL A 56 -4.61 7.55 19.75
CA VAL A 56 -3.17 7.77 19.52
C VAL A 56 -2.84 9.23 19.79
N LYS A 57 -1.88 9.47 20.68
CA LYS A 57 -1.46 10.81 21.07
C LYS A 57 0.05 10.95 21.08
N ILE A 58 0.54 12.17 20.87
CA ILE A 58 1.90 12.53 21.21
C ILE A 58 1.89 13.10 22.63
N THR A 59 2.67 12.48 23.50
CA THR A 59 2.79 12.90 24.90
C THR A 59 3.53 14.23 25.02
N PRO A 60 3.45 14.93 26.17
CA PRO A 60 4.28 16.11 26.42
C PRO A 60 5.79 15.87 26.31
N LYS A 61 6.24 14.61 26.42
CA LYS A 61 7.63 14.21 26.20
C LYS A 61 8.01 14.03 24.73
N GLY A 62 7.03 14.13 23.81
CA GLY A 62 7.25 13.91 22.38
C GLY A 62 7.23 12.45 21.96
N GLU A 63 6.67 11.56 22.77
CA GLU A 63 6.55 10.12 22.49
C GLU A 63 5.16 9.80 21.96
N LEU A 64 5.05 8.81 21.07
CA LEU A 64 3.77 8.31 20.60
C LEU A 64 3.17 7.33 21.62
N ALA A 65 1.96 7.61 22.08
CA ALA A 65 1.23 6.80 23.05
C ALA A 65 -0.06 6.24 22.42
N TYR A 66 -0.32 4.96 22.68
CA TYR A 66 -1.51 4.25 22.22
C TYR A 66 -2.45 3.98 23.39
N TYR A 67 -3.74 4.10 23.14
CA TYR A 67 -4.80 3.84 24.10
C TYR A 67 -5.73 2.77 23.55
N SER A 68 -5.98 1.76 24.36
CA SER A 68 -6.81 0.63 23.96
C SER A 68 -8.31 0.94 24.08
N ASP A 69 -9.09 0.25 23.26
CA ASP A 69 -10.52 0.09 23.49
C ASP A 69 -10.80 -0.85 24.71
N LYS A 70 -12.09 -1.10 24.96
CA LYS A 70 -12.52 -1.96 26.07
C LYS A 70 -12.08 -3.44 25.94
N GLN A 71 -11.72 -3.88 24.73
CA GLN A 71 -11.26 -5.25 24.44
C GLN A 71 -9.74 -5.35 24.45
N GLY A 72 -9.01 -4.23 24.59
CA GLY A 72 -7.56 -4.18 24.54
C GLY A 72 -6.98 -3.93 23.14
N ASN A 73 -7.81 -3.70 22.13
CA ASN A 73 -7.34 -3.36 20.79
C ASN A 73 -6.76 -1.94 20.79
N ILE A 74 -5.64 -1.75 20.11
CA ILE A 74 -5.03 -0.45 19.83
C ILE A 74 -4.91 -0.24 18.32
N ILE A 75 -4.73 0.99 17.90
CA ILE A 75 -4.40 1.28 16.50
C ILE A 75 -3.06 0.61 16.17
N PRO A 76 -2.98 -0.22 15.12
CA PRO A 76 -1.74 -0.93 14.78
C PRO A 76 -0.59 0.01 14.42
N ASP A 77 0.63 -0.45 14.62
CA ASP A 77 1.80 0.17 14.01
C ASP A 77 1.85 -0.18 12.52
N PHE A 78 1.71 0.82 11.67
CA PHE A 78 1.78 0.71 10.21
C PHE A 78 3.17 1.05 9.66
N SER A 79 4.15 1.33 10.50
CA SER A 79 5.43 1.87 10.04
C SER A 79 6.33 0.85 9.35
N ARG A 80 6.08 -0.46 9.55
CA ARG A 80 6.90 -1.55 8.98
C ARG A 80 6.35 -2.05 7.65
N VAL A 81 6.18 -1.14 6.70
CA VAL A 81 5.73 -1.44 5.33
C VAL A 81 6.73 -0.93 4.31
N GLY A 82 6.60 -1.41 3.07
CA GLY A 82 7.47 -1.02 1.97
C GLY A 82 8.86 -1.64 2.03
N TYR A 83 9.72 -1.18 1.16
CA TYR A 83 11.09 -1.67 0.96
C TYR A 83 11.85 -1.76 2.29
N HIS A 84 12.30 -2.97 2.62
CA HIS A 84 12.95 -3.30 3.90
C HIS A 84 12.26 -2.68 5.13
N HIS A 85 10.93 -2.73 5.17
CA HIS A 85 10.13 -2.19 6.28
C HIS A 85 10.36 -0.70 6.58
N GLY A 86 10.84 0.09 5.60
CA GLY A 86 11.24 1.48 5.79
C GLY A 86 12.55 1.69 6.56
N ASP A 87 13.29 0.63 6.86
CA ASP A 87 14.57 0.70 7.60
C ASP A 87 15.75 0.98 6.67
N LYS A 88 15.60 0.79 5.36
CA LYS A 88 16.59 1.12 4.34
C LYS A 88 16.04 2.11 3.31
N SER A 89 16.89 3.02 2.85
CA SER A 89 16.58 3.85 1.70
C SER A 89 16.55 3.02 0.43
N ILE A 90 15.65 3.35 -0.50
CA ILE A 90 15.69 2.80 -1.85
C ILE A 90 17.03 3.19 -2.49
N PRO A 91 17.83 2.22 -2.95
CA PRO A 91 19.17 2.49 -3.45
C PRO A 91 19.18 3.06 -4.86
N ASP A 92 20.24 3.81 -5.17
CA ASP A 92 20.62 4.17 -6.52
C ASP A 92 21.91 3.43 -6.87
N TYR A 93 21.85 2.49 -7.83
CA TYR A 93 22.99 1.68 -8.23
C TYR A 93 23.62 2.17 -9.53
N PRO A 94 24.95 1.97 -9.71
CA PRO A 94 25.63 2.31 -10.95
C PRO A 94 25.03 1.60 -12.16
N VAL A 95 25.03 2.29 -13.30
CA VAL A 95 24.58 1.73 -14.57
C VAL A 95 25.54 0.62 -15.02
N THR A 96 24.99 -0.55 -15.28
CA THR A 96 25.71 -1.74 -15.75
C THR A 96 25.55 -1.92 -17.26
N LYS A 97 24.36 -1.64 -17.76
CA LYS A 97 24.00 -1.79 -19.17
C LYS A 97 23.20 -0.59 -19.64
N THR A 98 23.47 -0.13 -20.87
CA THR A 98 22.73 0.99 -21.48
C THR A 98 22.03 0.52 -22.74
N VAL A 99 20.76 0.87 -22.89
CA VAL A 99 19.95 0.62 -24.06
C VAL A 99 19.53 1.96 -24.68
N TYR A 100 19.69 2.07 -26.00
CA TYR A 100 19.29 3.24 -26.76
C TYR A 100 17.99 2.97 -27.50
N PRO A 101 17.12 3.98 -27.72
CA PRO A 101 15.93 3.83 -28.54
C PRO A 101 16.31 3.48 -29.98
N VAL A 102 15.40 2.85 -30.70
CA VAL A 102 15.50 2.61 -32.14
C VAL A 102 14.54 3.52 -32.88
N GLU A 103 14.91 4.01 -34.04
CA GLU A 103 14.07 4.91 -34.82
C GLU A 103 12.74 4.25 -35.26
N LYS A 104 12.77 2.96 -35.53
CA LYS A 104 11.60 2.18 -35.97
C LYS A 104 11.65 0.75 -35.43
N GLY A 105 10.48 0.15 -35.23
CA GLY A 105 10.32 -1.24 -34.84
C GLY A 105 10.21 -1.48 -33.35
N ASP A 106 10.15 -2.75 -32.97
CA ASP A 106 9.95 -3.20 -31.59
C ASP A 106 11.26 -3.12 -30.79
N SER A 107 11.23 -2.41 -29.68
CA SER A 107 12.34 -2.28 -28.74
C SER A 107 12.32 -3.37 -27.66
N ARG A 108 11.27 -4.16 -27.56
CA ARG A 108 11.06 -5.13 -26.47
C ARG A 108 12.22 -6.09 -26.31
N GLN A 109 12.64 -6.72 -27.38
CA GLN A 109 13.69 -7.74 -27.33
C GLN A 109 15.03 -7.15 -26.86
N ARG A 110 15.39 -5.95 -27.31
CA ARG A 110 16.64 -5.30 -26.89
C ARG A 110 16.66 -4.96 -25.38
N ILE A 111 15.52 -4.52 -24.86
CA ILE A 111 15.37 -4.25 -23.42
C ILE A 111 15.45 -5.58 -22.67
N GLN A 112 14.75 -6.62 -23.15
CA GLN A 112 14.78 -7.95 -22.54
C GLN A 112 16.17 -8.57 -22.52
N ASP A 113 16.92 -8.49 -23.64
CA ASP A 113 18.29 -9.01 -23.73
C ASP A 113 19.23 -8.34 -22.71
N ALA A 114 19.08 -7.01 -22.52
CA ALA A 114 19.87 -6.27 -21.52
C ALA A 114 19.50 -6.69 -20.09
N ILE A 115 18.21 -6.87 -19.79
CA ILE A 115 17.72 -7.39 -18.50
C ILE A 115 18.26 -8.81 -18.27
N ASP A 116 18.18 -9.68 -19.27
CA ASP A 116 18.63 -11.07 -19.19
C ASP A 116 20.14 -11.17 -18.99
N GLU A 117 20.91 -10.27 -19.59
CA GLU A 117 22.35 -10.19 -19.39
C GLU A 117 22.68 -9.80 -17.94
N VAL A 118 22.07 -8.75 -17.41
CA VAL A 118 22.25 -8.33 -16.02
C VAL A 118 21.75 -9.41 -15.04
N SER A 119 20.67 -10.10 -15.38
CA SER A 119 20.12 -11.18 -14.55
C SER A 119 21.07 -12.36 -14.34
N ARG A 120 22.03 -12.56 -15.25
CA ARG A 120 23.05 -13.63 -15.13
C ARG A 120 24.29 -13.21 -14.35
N MET A 121 24.44 -11.93 -14.03
CA MET A 121 25.58 -11.44 -13.24
C MET A 121 25.49 -11.93 -11.79
N GLN A 122 26.63 -12.05 -11.14
CA GLN A 122 26.64 -12.37 -9.70
C GLN A 122 26.12 -11.17 -8.91
N PRO A 123 25.26 -11.38 -7.92
CA PRO A 123 24.82 -10.30 -7.06
C PRO A 123 25.96 -9.83 -6.16
N ASP A 124 25.95 -8.55 -5.84
CA ASP A 124 26.82 -8.00 -4.80
C ASP A 124 26.35 -8.45 -3.38
N LYS A 125 27.05 -7.93 -2.35
CA LYS A 125 26.73 -8.25 -0.94
C LYS A 125 25.32 -7.84 -0.49
N ASP A 126 24.71 -6.88 -1.19
CA ASP A 126 23.37 -6.36 -0.90
C ASP A 126 22.28 -6.99 -1.80
N GLY A 127 22.66 -7.95 -2.64
CA GLY A 127 21.76 -8.72 -3.51
C GLY A 127 21.53 -8.11 -4.89
N HIS A 128 22.24 -7.02 -5.26
CA HIS A 128 22.07 -6.34 -6.54
C HIS A 128 22.97 -6.91 -7.62
N ARG A 129 22.43 -7.08 -8.82
CA ARG A 129 23.12 -7.59 -10.01
C ARG A 129 23.53 -6.48 -10.97
N GLY A 130 22.73 -5.43 -11.06
CA GLY A 130 23.03 -4.27 -11.89
C GLY A 130 21.80 -3.47 -12.32
N THR A 131 22.10 -2.37 -13.00
CA THR A 131 21.11 -1.42 -13.49
C THR A 131 21.14 -1.36 -15.01
N VAL A 132 19.99 -1.60 -15.64
CA VAL A 132 19.74 -1.36 -17.06
C VAL A 132 19.19 0.06 -17.22
N LEU A 133 19.94 0.94 -17.89
CA LEU A 133 19.53 2.31 -18.20
C LEU A 133 18.94 2.38 -19.62
N LEU A 134 17.72 2.83 -19.71
CA LEU A 134 17.10 3.21 -20.97
C LEU A 134 17.37 4.71 -21.23
N LYS A 135 18.09 5.04 -22.27
CA LYS A 135 18.39 6.43 -22.64
C LYS A 135 17.12 7.16 -23.08
N ARG A 136 17.17 8.47 -23.01
CA ARG A 136 16.10 9.37 -23.49
C ARG A 136 15.66 9.01 -24.90
N GLY A 137 14.34 8.93 -25.10
CA GLY A 137 13.70 8.64 -26.37
C GLY A 137 12.49 7.74 -26.22
N VAL A 138 11.88 7.36 -27.35
CA VAL A 138 10.67 6.55 -27.41
C VAL A 138 11.03 5.11 -27.73
N TYR A 139 10.50 4.19 -26.93
CA TYR A 139 10.66 2.75 -27.10
C TYR A 139 9.29 2.15 -27.40
N HIS A 140 9.08 1.67 -28.63
CA HIS A 140 7.89 0.92 -28.99
C HIS A 140 8.03 -0.51 -28.45
N VAL A 141 7.09 -0.93 -27.61
CA VAL A 141 7.17 -2.22 -26.91
C VAL A 141 5.93 -3.06 -27.25
N HIS A 142 6.11 -4.11 -28.03
CA HIS A 142 5.04 -5.02 -28.43
C HIS A 142 4.95 -6.20 -27.47
N GLY A 143 4.15 -6.03 -26.40
CA GLY A 143 3.94 -7.02 -25.35
C GLY A 143 4.70 -6.70 -24.05
N THR A 144 4.97 -7.73 -23.26
CA THR A 144 5.49 -7.60 -21.89
C THR A 144 7.02 -7.66 -21.83
N ILE A 145 7.61 -6.81 -21.01
CA ILE A 145 9.01 -6.90 -20.54
C ILE A 145 8.99 -7.65 -19.21
N HIS A 146 9.82 -8.68 -19.05
CA HIS A 146 9.88 -9.51 -17.85
C HIS A 146 11.16 -9.28 -17.06
N ILE A 147 11.04 -9.12 -15.74
CA ILE A 147 12.17 -9.13 -14.79
C ILE A 147 11.91 -10.27 -13.81
N ASN A 148 12.64 -11.38 -14.01
CA ASN A 148 12.41 -12.63 -13.27
C ASN A 148 13.59 -13.00 -12.35
N ALA A 149 14.55 -12.08 -12.14
CA ALA A 149 15.70 -12.29 -11.28
C ALA A 149 15.80 -11.18 -10.22
N SER A 150 16.24 -11.56 -9.01
CA SER A 150 16.56 -10.59 -7.95
C SER A 150 17.69 -9.63 -8.36
N GLY A 151 17.68 -8.42 -7.81
CA GLY A 151 18.81 -7.49 -7.92
C GLY A 151 18.92 -6.75 -9.25
N VAL A 152 17.88 -6.74 -10.07
CA VAL A 152 17.86 -6.05 -11.37
C VAL A 152 17.09 -4.74 -11.26
N ILE A 153 17.70 -3.64 -11.67
CA ILE A 153 17.04 -2.34 -11.74
C ILE A 153 16.87 -1.94 -13.20
N LEU A 154 15.63 -1.58 -13.57
CA LEU A 154 15.31 -0.95 -14.85
C LEU A 154 15.02 0.52 -14.63
N THR A 155 15.82 1.40 -15.22
CA THR A 155 15.67 2.86 -15.03
C THR A 155 15.74 3.60 -16.36
N GLY A 156 15.00 4.71 -16.42
CA GLY A 156 15.12 5.71 -17.47
C GLY A 156 15.89 6.95 -17.03
N GLU A 157 15.87 7.98 -17.88
CA GLU A 157 16.50 9.28 -17.62
C GLU A 157 15.48 10.35 -17.18
N GLY A 158 14.23 9.96 -16.92
CA GLY A 158 13.17 10.83 -16.42
C GLY A 158 11.78 10.32 -16.77
N ASP A 159 10.77 10.78 -16.02
CA ASP A 159 9.39 10.33 -16.10
C ASP A 159 8.47 11.27 -16.93
N ASN A 160 9.05 12.23 -17.62
CA ASN A 160 8.33 13.10 -18.55
C ASN A 160 8.21 12.43 -19.93
N VAL A 161 7.14 12.76 -20.67
CA VAL A 161 6.90 12.24 -22.04
C VAL A 161 8.02 12.54 -23.05
N ASN A 162 8.82 13.57 -22.79
CA ASN A 162 9.96 13.98 -23.62
C ASN A 162 11.28 13.37 -23.16
N GLU A 163 11.26 12.52 -22.16
CA GLU A 163 12.43 11.85 -21.61
C GLU A 163 12.47 10.38 -22.01
N THR A 164 12.55 9.42 -21.08
CA THR A 164 12.46 8.00 -21.42
C THR A 164 11.01 7.56 -21.45
N ARG A 165 10.50 7.21 -22.62
CA ARG A 165 9.11 6.81 -22.82
C ARG A 165 9.00 5.42 -23.43
N LEU A 166 8.34 4.51 -22.73
CA LEU A 166 7.95 3.19 -23.22
C LEU A 166 6.50 3.23 -23.67
N LEU A 167 6.25 2.97 -24.95
CA LEU A 167 4.92 2.92 -25.53
C LEU A 167 4.50 1.47 -25.70
N ALA A 168 3.52 1.03 -24.90
CA ALA A 168 2.93 -0.29 -24.98
C ALA A 168 2.04 -0.40 -26.22
N ILE A 169 2.37 -1.32 -27.11
CA ILE A 169 1.68 -1.56 -28.39
C ILE A 169 1.09 -2.97 -28.39
N GLY A 170 -0.20 -3.07 -28.67
CA GLY A 170 -0.89 -4.36 -28.79
C GLY A 170 -2.38 -4.24 -28.55
N ARG A 171 -3.14 -5.14 -29.16
CA ARG A 171 -4.61 -5.21 -29.11
C ARG A 171 -5.10 -6.33 -28.20
N GLN A 172 -4.51 -6.42 -26.99
CA GLN A 172 -4.90 -7.35 -25.94
C GLN A 172 -4.51 -6.79 -24.57
N ARG A 173 -5.08 -7.30 -23.52
CA ARG A 173 -4.72 -6.92 -22.14
C ARG A 173 -3.39 -7.53 -21.74
N PHE A 174 -2.43 -6.71 -21.38
CA PHE A 174 -1.12 -7.16 -20.89
C PHE A 174 -0.50 -6.13 -19.93
N SER A 175 0.41 -6.59 -19.09
CA SER A 175 1.27 -5.71 -18.29
C SER A 175 2.49 -5.30 -19.11
N LEU A 176 2.81 -4.02 -19.18
CA LEU A 176 3.98 -3.56 -19.94
C LEU A 176 5.28 -4.06 -19.32
N ILE A 177 5.39 -3.97 -17.99
CA ILE A 177 6.53 -4.48 -17.23
C ILE A 177 5.99 -5.43 -16.16
N GLU A 178 6.44 -6.67 -16.18
CA GLU A 178 6.14 -7.68 -15.17
C GLU A 178 7.38 -8.04 -14.38
N VAL A 179 7.35 -7.76 -13.07
CA VAL A 179 8.36 -8.17 -12.11
C VAL A 179 7.80 -9.35 -11.34
N SER A 180 8.25 -10.54 -11.66
CA SER A 180 7.64 -11.75 -11.10
C SER A 180 8.67 -12.82 -10.81
N GLY A 181 8.65 -13.31 -9.56
CA GLY A 181 9.31 -14.55 -9.20
C GLY A 181 8.55 -15.77 -9.68
N ASN A 182 8.94 -16.94 -9.19
CA ASN A 182 8.25 -18.20 -9.43
C ASN A 182 7.95 -18.91 -8.10
N GLY A 183 7.49 -20.15 -8.14
CA GLY A 183 7.17 -20.90 -6.92
C GLY A 183 5.90 -20.43 -6.20
N ARG A 184 5.80 -20.79 -4.96
CA ARG A 184 4.68 -20.49 -4.07
C ARG A 184 5.11 -20.61 -2.61
N MET A 185 4.29 -20.04 -1.72
CA MET A 185 4.43 -20.24 -0.29
C MET A 185 4.12 -21.71 0.07
N GLU A 186 5.00 -22.35 0.83
CA GLU A 186 4.84 -23.71 1.31
C GLU A 186 5.04 -23.78 2.82
N GLU A 187 4.12 -24.45 3.50
CA GLU A 187 4.22 -24.71 4.95
C GLU A 187 5.35 -25.68 5.25
N VAL A 188 6.18 -25.38 6.24
CA VAL A 188 7.17 -26.32 6.75
C VAL A 188 6.47 -27.35 7.63
N SER A 189 6.43 -28.59 7.16
CA SER A 189 5.73 -29.69 7.81
C SER A 189 6.14 -29.85 9.29
N GLY A 190 5.15 -30.12 10.15
CA GLY A 190 5.36 -30.38 11.59
C GLY A 190 5.66 -29.11 12.42
N THR A 191 5.54 -27.92 11.85
CA THR A 191 5.77 -26.66 12.60
C THR A 191 4.49 -25.95 13.05
N ARG A 192 3.32 -26.38 12.57
CA ARG A 192 2.03 -25.75 12.90
C ARG A 192 1.65 -25.97 14.35
N VAL A 193 1.37 -24.89 15.07
CA VAL A 193 0.94 -24.87 16.46
C VAL A 193 -0.25 -23.93 16.64
N LYS A 194 -1.07 -24.17 17.65
CA LYS A 194 -2.19 -23.29 18.02
C LYS A 194 -1.70 -22.09 18.83
N ILE A 195 -2.29 -20.94 18.61
CA ILE A 195 -2.27 -19.80 19.53
C ILE A 195 -3.22 -20.15 20.67
N THR A 196 -2.76 -20.02 21.93
CA THR A 196 -3.48 -20.45 23.13
C THR A 196 -4.11 -19.31 23.92
N ASP A 197 -3.84 -18.05 23.55
CA ASP A 197 -4.57 -16.91 24.09
C ASP A 197 -6.03 -17.00 23.60
N ALA A 198 -7.01 -16.93 24.52
CA ALA A 198 -8.44 -16.93 24.17
C ALA A 198 -8.85 -15.72 23.33
N PHE A 199 -8.11 -14.63 23.48
CA PHE A 199 -8.26 -13.39 22.71
C PHE A 199 -6.91 -12.74 22.45
N VAL A 200 -6.60 -12.50 21.17
CA VAL A 200 -5.42 -11.74 20.74
C VAL A 200 -5.88 -10.42 20.17
N PRO A 201 -5.64 -9.29 20.83
CA PRO A 201 -6.13 -7.98 20.37
C PRO A 201 -5.35 -7.46 19.18
N VAL A 202 -6.01 -6.58 18.40
CA VAL A 202 -5.38 -5.81 17.35
C VAL A 202 -4.30 -4.90 17.93
N GLY A 203 -3.17 -4.77 17.24
CA GLY A 203 -2.02 -3.94 17.61
C GLY A 203 -0.99 -4.64 18.48
N THR A 204 -1.27 -5.86 18.99
CA THR A 204 -0.28 -6.63 19.74
C THR A 204 0.82 -7.21 18.86
N HIS A 205 2.03 -7.29 19.41
CA HIS A 205 3.20 -7.90 18.75
C HIS A 205 3.57 -9.27 19.35
N SER A 206 2.73 -9.85 20.19
CA SER A 206 3.05 -11.16 20.79
C SER A 206 1.80 -11.96 21.15
N PHE A 207 1.94 -13.26 21.21
CA PHE A 207 0.91 -14.19 21.64
C PHE A 207 1.54 -15.47 22.18
N GLN A 208 0.79 -16.23 23.00
CA GLN A 208 1.15 -17.56 23.48
C GLN A 208 0.83 -18.61 22.44
N VAL A 209 1.69 -19.60 22.31
CA VAL A 209 1.45 -20.79 21.48
C VAL A 209 1.52 -22.06 22.30
N SER A 210 0.93 -23.15 21.81
CA SER A 210 0.94 -24.47 22.50
C SER A 210 2.34 -25.04 22.69
N SER A 211 3.27 -24.72 21.78
CA SER A 211 4.70 -25.03 21.90
C SER A 211 5.52 -24.12 20.99
N ALA A 212 6.54 -23.46 21.52
CA ALA A 212 7.50 -22.68 20.74
C ALA A 212 8.80 -23.43 20.44
N ALA A 213 8.90 -24.73 20.73
CA ALA A 213 10.13 -25.51 20.62
C ALA A 213 10.76 -25.53 19.22
N ASN A 214 9.94 -25.37 18.17
CA ASN A 214 10.39 -25.37 16.77
C ASN A 214 10.66 -23.96 16.21
N PHE A 215 10.56 -22.90 17.04
CA PHE A 215 10.66 -21.53 16.59
C PHE A 215 11.87 -20.81 17.19
N LYS A 216 12.50 -19.97 16.39
CA LYS A 216 13.63 -19.12 16.81
C LYS A 216 13.54 -17.74 16.17
N VAL A 217 14.29 -16.78 16.68
CA VAL A 217 14.43 -15.43 16.09
C VAL A 217 14.91 -15.55 14.64
N GLY A 218 14.30 -14.76 13.76
CA GLY A 218 14.53 -14.75 12.32
C GLY A 218 13.73 -15.79 11.52
N ASP A 219 12.97 -16.67 12.18
CA ASP A 219 12.08 -17.58 11.45
C ASP A 219 10.95 -16.79 10.78
N ARG A 220 10.73 -17.07 9.49
CA ARG A 220 9.56 -16.60 8.73
C ARG A 220 8.37 -17.47 9.05
N ILE A 221 7.29 -16.86 9.47
CA ILE A 221 6.08 -17.54 9.91
C ILE A 221 4.84 -16.97 9.25
N ILE A 222 3.82 -17.82 9.18
CA ILE A 222 2.45 -17.39 8.97
C ILE A 222 1.73 -17.34 10.31
N VAL A 223 1.16 -16.20 10.64
CA VAL A 223 0.10 -16.10 11.64
C VAL A 223 -1.20 -16.33 10.88
N TYR A 224 -1.82 -17.46 11.12
CA TYR A 224 -2.99 -17.95 10.40
C TYR A 224 -4.25 -17.73 11.21
N ARG A 225 -5.24 -17.08 10.63
CA ARG A 225 -6.56 -16.91 11.21
C ARG A 225 -7.57 -17.68 10.36
N PRO A 226 -8.19 -18.77 10.87
CA PRO A 226 -9.16 -19.54 10.11
C PRO A 226 -10.46 -18.75 9.89
N GLY A 227 -11.09 -18.95 8.77
CA GLY A 227 -12.49 -18.63 8.59
C GLY A 227 -13.34 -19.75 9.19
N THR A 228 -14.42 -19.40 9.90
CA THR A 228 -15.34 -20.36 10.51
C THR A 228 -16.80 -20.00 10.21
N GLU A 229 -17.69 -21.00 10.20
CA GLU A 229 -19.09 -20.78 9.84
C GLU A 229 -19.78 -19.85 10.85
N ASN A 230 -19.52 -20.01 12.15
CA ASN A 230 -20.08 -19.14 13.18
C ASN A 230 -19.59 -17.69 13.03
N TRP A 231 -18.30 -17.46 12.62
CA TRP A 231 -17.81 -16.12 12.34
C TRP A 231 -18.51 -15.51 11.12
N ILE A 232 -18.62 -16.25 10.01
CA ILE A 232 -19.33 -15.80 8.80
C ILE A 232 -20.80 -15.44 9.14
N HIS A 233 -21.43 -16.26 9.99
CA HIS A 233 -22.80 -16.02 10.46
C HIS A 233 -22.91 -14.73 11.29
N ASP A 234 -22.01 -14.53 12.26
CA ASP A 234 -22.05 -13.38 13.16
C ASP A 234 -21.73 -12.05 12.45
N ILE A 235 -20.94 -12.08 11.38
CA ILE A 235 -20.76 -10.92 10.48
C ILE A 235 -21.82 -10.82 9.38
N LYS A 236 -22.81 -11.74 9.37
CA LYS A 236 -23.96 -11.81 8.44
C LYS A 236 -23.58 -11.95 6.95
N MET A 237 -22.52 -12.65 6.67
CA MET A 237 -22.03 -12.82 5.29
C MET A 237 -22.52 -14.12 4.63
N ASP A 238 -23.23 -14.95 5.35
CA ASP A 238 -24.07 -16.04 4.87
C ASP A 238 -25.55 -15.63 4.65
N GLN A 239 -25.86 -14.35 4.87
CA GLN A 239 -27.20 -13.76 4.83
C GLN A 239 -27.26 -12.55 3.88
N ILE A 240 -26.38 -12.48 2.90
CA ILE A 240 -26.40 -11.40 1.91
C ILE A 240 -27.69 -11.52 1.09
N VAL A 241 -28.43 -10.41 0.95
CA VAL A 241 -29.65 -10.37 0.13
C VAL A 241 -29.34 -10.86 -1.28
N GLU A 242 -30.08 -11.88 -1.71
CA GLU A 242 -29.83 -12.51 -3.01
C GLU A 242 -30.30 -11.65 -4.18
N ARG A 243 -29.50 -11.66 -5.23
CA ARG A 243 -29.83 -11.24 -6.59
C ARG A 243 -29.09 -12.15 -7.55
N GLN A 244 -29.39 -12.09 -8.82
CA GLN A 244 -28.66 -12.89 -9.82
C GLN A 244 -27.13 -12.69 -9.68
N GLY A 245 -26.40 -13.78 -9.49
CA GLY A 245 -24.96 -13.79 -9.33
C GLY A 245 -24.42 -13.52 -7.90
N THR A 246 -25.31 -13.29 -6.90
CA THR A 246 -24.86 -13.17 -5.50
C THR A 246 -24.36 -14.53 -4.99
N ARG A 247 -23.17 -14.50 -4.35
CA ARG A 247 -22.58 -15.65 -3.67
C ARG A 247 -22.44 -15.32 -2.20
N GLN A 248 -23.01 -16.17 -1.33
CA GLN A 248 -22.78 -16.12 0.10
C GLN A 248 -21.32 -16.45 0.40
N TRP A 249 -20.78 -15.93 1.49
CA TRP A 249 -19.42 -16.25 1.91
C TRP A 249 -19.38 -17.64 2.56
N THR A 250 -18.29 -18.37 2.32
CA THR A 250 -18.04 -19.67 2.95
C THR A 250 -16.78 -19.60 3.80
N ALA A 251 -16.76 -20.26 4.94
CA ALA A 251 -15.64 -20.19 5.90
C ALA A 251 -14.28 -20.44 5.23
N ARG A 252 -14.20 -21.49 4.41
CA ARG A 252 -12.97 -21.92 3.76
C ARG A 252 -12.31 -20.84 2.87
N GLU A 253 -13.09 -19.94 2.29
CA GLU A 253 -12.58 -18.85 1.44
C GLU A 253 -11.94 -17.71 2.24
N TYR A 254 -12.16 -17.65 3.55
CA TYR A 254 -11.73 -16.53 4.42
C TYR A 254 -10.67 -16.92 5.44
N ASN A 255 -9.90 -17.94 5.14
CA ASN A 255 -8.64 -18.21 5.83
C ASN A 255 -7.64 -17.11 5.51
N LEU A 256 -7.08 -16.46 6.52
CA LEU A 256 -6.13 -15.35 6.37
C LEU A 256 -4.74 -15.79 6.81
N SER A 257 -3.74 -15.45 5.98
CA SER A 257 -2.34 -15.82 6.20
C SER A 257 -1.49 -14.55 6.25
N PHE A 258 -1.12 -14.15 7.47
CA PHE A 258 -0.29 -12.96 7.70
C PHE A 258 1.17 -13.39 7.77
N GLU A 259 1.98 -12.96 6.81
CA GLU A 259 3.43 -13.17 6.83
C GLU A 259 4.09 -12.31 7.91
N ARG A 260 4.85 -12.93 8.81
CA ARG A 260 5.56 -12.27 9.91
C ARG A 260 6.95 -12.88 10.07
N GLU A 261 7.80 -12.17 10.80
CA GLU A 261 9.10 -12.66 11.25
C GLU A 261 9.16 -12.67 12.77
N ILE A 262 9.76 -13.72 13.34
CA ILE A 262 9.93 -13.82 14.80
C ILE A 262 11.11 -12.94 15.22
N VAL A 263 10.84 -11.97 16.11
CA VAL A 263 11.86 -11.06 16.65
C VAL A 263 12.32 -11.46 18.06
N LYS A 264 11.52 -12.28 18.77
CA LYS A 264 11.85 -12.78 20.11
C LYS A 264 11.02 -14.02 20.45
N VAL A 265 11.55 -14.92 21.27
CA VAL A 265 10.85 -16.07 21.86
C VAL A 265 11.15 -16.11 23.35
N GLU A 266 10.11 -16.20 24.19
CA GLU A 266 10.21 -16.35 25.66
C GLU A 266 9.26 -17.45 26.13
N GLY A 267 9.82 -18.61 26.51
CA GLY A 267 8.99 -19.78 26.81
C GLY A 267 8.12 -20.13 25.59
N ASN A 268 6.82 -20.16 25.77
CA ASN A 268 5.86 -20.38 24.68
C ASN A 268 5.27 -19.07 24.11
N ARG A 269 5.83 -17.89 24.43
CA ARG A 269 5.43 -16.62 23.85
C ARG A 269 6.30 -16.25 22.67
N ILE A 270 5.68 -16.02 21.52
CA ILE A 270 6.31 -15.56 20.28
C ILE A 270 6.04 -14.06 20.11
N TYR A 271 7.09 -13.31 19.75
CA TYR A 271 7.02 -11.89 19.40
C TYR A 271 7.32 -11.72 17.93
N ILE A 272 6.52 -10.90 17.25
CA ILE A 272 6.54 -10.70 15.80
C ILE A 272 6.90 -9.26 15.41
N ASP A 273 7.48 -9.11 14.24
CA ASP A 273 7.95 -7.84 13.65
C ASP A 273 6.83 -6.84 13.39
N ASN A 274 5.75 -7.26 12.77
CA ASN A 274 4.55 -6.49 12.47
C ASN A 274 3.38 -6.92 13.37
N PRO A 275 2.52 -5.99 13.81
CA PRO A 275 1.45 -6.32 14.75
C PRO A 275 0.38 -7.22 14.15
N VAL A 276 -0.41 -7.81 15.03
CA VAL A 276 -1.71 -8.41 14.69
C VAL A 276 -2.64 -7.30 14.23
N VAL A 277 -3.19 -7.39 13.02
CA VAL A 277 -4.09 -6.39 12.43
C VAL A 277 -5.54 -6.85 12.36
N MET A 278 -5.82 -8.07 12.76
CA MET A 278 -7.17 -8.60 12.97
C MET A 278 -7.19 -9.40 14.27
N GLN A 279 -8.09 -9.07 15.18
CA GLN A 279 -8.22 -9.81 16.42
C GLN A 279 -8.49 -11.29 16.17
N MET A 280 -7.93 -12.14 17.02
CA MET A 280 -8.17 -13.59 17.00
C MET A 280 -8.92 -13.98 18.27
N GLU A 281 -10.04 -14.63 18.08
CA GLU A 281 -10.99 -15.00 19.14
C GLU A 281 -11.17 -16.52 19.14
N GLU A 282 -10.98 -17.16 20.29
CA GLU A 282 -11.14 -18.63 20.41
C GLU A 282 -12.49 -19.11 19.90
N LYS A 283 -13.57 -18.37 20.16
CA LYS A 283 -14.91 -18.68 19.69
C LYS A 283 -15.05 -18.73 18.16
N TYR A 284 -14.12 -18.09 17.42
CA TYR A 284 -14.05 -18.11 15.96
C TYR A 284 -12.83 -18.91 15.44
N GLY A 285 -12.34 -19.85 16.24
CA GLY A 285 -11.24 -20.73 15.87
C GLY A 285 -9.86 -20.23 16.26
N GLY A 286 -9.76 -19.06 16.94
CA GLY A 286 -8.49 -18.51 17.41
C GLY A 286 -7.51 -18.24 16.29
N GLY A 287 -6.29 -18.70 16.44
CA GLY A 287 -5.22 -18.59 15.46
C GLY A 287 -4.22 -19.76 15.53
N GLU A 288 -3.42 -19.87 14.50
CA GLU A 288 -2.34 -20.84 14.39
C GLU A 288 -1.07 -20.15 13.88
N VAL A 289 0.07 -20.77 14.14
CA VAL A 289 1.38 -20.31 13.63
C VAL A 289 2.12 -21.48 13.04
N PHE A 290 2.75 -21.27 11.88
CA PHE A 290 3.65 -22.24 11.26
C PHE A 290 4.76 -21.54 10.48
N LYS A 291 5.89 -22.21 10.32
CA LYS A 291 6.97 -21.74 9.44
C LYS A 291 6.62 -21.98 7.99
N TYR A 292 7.10 -21.11 7.12
CA TYR A 292 6.93 -21.27 5.67
C TYR A 292 8.23 -20.99 4.92
N THR A 293 8.31 -21.53 3.72
CA THR A 293 9.28 -21.17 2.69
C THR A 293 8.56 -20.56 1.49
N PHE A 294 9.29 -19.79 0.70
CA PHE A 294 8.81 -19.29 -0.58
C PHE A 294 9.98 -19.27 -1.57
N ASP A 295 10.36 -20.46 -2.00
CA ASP A 295 11.44 -20.61 -2.97
C ASP A 295 11.04 -20.01 -4.31
N GLY A 296 11.95 -19.20 -4.88
CA GLY A 296 11.70 -18.50 -6.13
C GLY A 296 11.01 -17.12 -6.02
N ARG A 297 10.70 -16.63 -4.80
CA ARG A 297 10.35 -15.22 -4.59
C ARG A 297 11.59 -14.37 -4.86
N ILE A 298 11.48 -13.37 -5.74
CA ILE A 298 12.60 -12.47 -6.07
C ILE A 298 12.55 -11.18 -5.24
N SER A 299 13.71 -10.50 -5.10
CA SER A 299 13.86 -9.28 -4.30
C SER A 299 14.84 -8.30 -4.94
N GLU A 300 14.93 -7.09 -4.37
CA GLU A 300 15.88 -6.05 -4.79
C GLU A 300 15.70 -5.64 -6.27
N VAL A 301 14.44 -5.60 -6.75
CA VAL A 301 14.10 -5.19 -8.11
C VAL A 301 13.46 -3.82 -8.10
N GLY A 302 13.94 -2.93 -8.95
CA GLY A 302 13.44 -1.57 -9.12
C GLY A 302 13.04 -1.24 -10.54
N VAL A 303 11.92 -0.49 -10.69
CA VAL A 303 11.48 0.12 -11.96
C VAL A 303 11.34 1.61 -11.72
N THR A 304 12.13 2.44 -12.43
CA THR A 304 12.24 3.85 -12.02
C THR A 304 12.45 4.83 -13.19
N ASN A 305 12.06 6.09 -12.98
CA ASN A 305 12.43 7.25 -13.79
C ASN A 305 12.05 7.15 -15.27
N MET A 306 10.80 6.79 -15.58
CA MET A 306 10.32 6.71 -16.96
C MET A 306 8.84 7.00 -17.10
N CYS A 307 8.45 7.41 -18.30
CA CYS A 307 7.06 7.49 -18.72
C CYS A 307 6.65 6.17 -19.37
N LEU A 308 5.60 5.56 -18.89
CA LEU A 308 4.94 4.39 -19.45
C LEU A 308 3.63 4.83 -20.08
N GLU A 309 3.39 4.51 -21.32
CA GLU A 309 2.21 4.95 -22.05
C GLU A 309 1.62 3.77 -22.84
N SER A 310 0.31 3.68 -22.96
CA SER A 310 -0.36 2.68 -23.77
C SER A 310 -1.00 3.30 -25.00
N GLU A 311 -0.82 2.70 -26.17
CA GLU A 311 -1.72 2.95 -27.30
C GLU A 311 -3.14 2.49 -26.96
N PHE A 312 -4.12 3.20 -27.50
CA PHE A 312 -5.54 2.86 -27.39
C PHE A 312 -6.28 3.41 -28.62
N GLU A 313 -7.45 2.85 -28.95
CA GLU A 313 -8.25 3.31 -30.09
C GLU A 313 -9.33 4.32 -29.71
N HIS A 314 -9.93 4.16 -28.53
CA HIS A 314 -11.00 5.04 -28.05
C HIS A 314 -11.03 5.10 -26.51
N TYR A 315 -11.82 6.02 -25.97
CA TYR A 315 -11.83 6.31 -24.53
C TYR A 315 -12.16 5.08 -23.66
N GLU A 316 -13.07 4.22 -24.09
CA GLU A 316 -13.51 3.01 -23.37
C GLU A 316 -12.88 1.72 -23.93
N ASP A 317 -11.71 1.82 -24.54
CA ASP A 317 -10.98 0.68 -25.09
C ASP A 317 -10.55 -0.28 -23.96
N ASN A 318 -10.86 -1.54 -24.10
CA ASN A 318 -10.48 -2.60 -23.15
C ASN A 318 -9.42 -3.56 -23.67
N GLU A 319 -8.96 -3.38 -24.91
CA GLU A 319 -8.05 -4.31 -25.58
C GLU A 319 -6.71 -3.63 -25.94
N HIS A 320 -5.99 -3.18 -24.92
CA HIS A 320 -4.68 -2.53 -25.03
C HIS A 320 -3.85 -2.74 -23.76
N GLY A 321 -2.72 -2.03 -23.59
CA GLY A 321 -1.88 -2.10 -22.39
C GLY A 321 -2.72 -1.90 -21.12
N TRP A 322 -2.69 -2.90 -20.24
CA TRP A 322 -3.61 -2.98 -19.12
C TRP A 322 -3.01 -2.46 -17.80
N ILE A 323 -1.75 -2.84 -17.52
CA ILE A 323 -1.01 -2.46 -16.33
C ILE A 323 0.35 -1.90 -16.74
N GLY A 324 0.77 -0.79 -16.14
CA GLY A 324 2.10 -0.23 -16.36
C GLY A 324 3.19 -1.13 -15.78
N VAL A 325 3.17 -1.36 -14.48
CA VAL A 325 4.09 -2.25 -13.76
C VAL A 325 3.31 -3.20 -12.84
N GLN A 326 3.57 -4.49 -12.97
CA GLN A 326 2.99 -5.53 -12.12
C GLN A 326 4.07 -6.19 -11.29
N PHE A 327 3.81 -6.34 -9.99
CA PHE A 327 4.65 -7.08 -9.04
C PHE A 327 3.92 -8.33 -8.54
N ASP A 328 4.49 -9.51 -8.74
CA ASP A 328 3.99 -10.77 -8.16
C ASP A 328 5.14 -11.65 -7.70
N LYS A 329 4.95 -12.36 -6.58
CA LYS A 329 5.99 -13.25 -5.98
C LYS A 329 7.31 -12.52 -5.76
N VAL A 330 7.21 -11.33 -5.17
CA VAL A 330 8.34 -10.46 -4.88
C VAL A 330 8.34 -10.02 -3.43
N GLU A 331 9.52 -9.64 -2.93
CA GLU A 331 9.67 -8.88 -1.68
C GLU A 331 10.77 -7.83 -1.81
N ASN A 332 10.70 -6.75 -1.03
CA ASN A 332 11.69 -5.67 -1.04
C ASN A 332 11.98 -5.15 -2.47
N CYS A 333 10.92 -4.77 -3.18
CA CYS A 333 10.99 -4.21 -4.52
C CYS A 333 10.40 -2.78 -4.54
N TRP A 334 10.60 -2.06 -5.64
CA TRP A 334 10.08 -0.70 -5.73
C TRP A 334 9.71 -0.27 -7.15
N ALA A 335 8.73 0.64 -7.23
CA ALA A 335 8.44 1.52 -8.36
C ALA A 335 8.61 2.98 -7.92
N ARG A 336 9.40 3.78 -8.63
CA ARG A 336 9.68 5.17 -8.24
C ARG A 336 9.77 6.11 -9.44
N ASN A 337 9.17 7.30 -9.32
CA ASN A 337 9.18 8.32 -10.37
C ASN A 337 8.70 7.75 -11.72
N LEU A 338 7.51 7.17 -11.74
CA LEU A 338 6.86 6.68 -12.96
C LEU A 338 5.65 7.54 -13.30
N THR A 339 5.52 7.90 -14.57
CA THR A 339 4.28 8.46 -15.11
C THR A 339 3.64 7.44 -16.05
N CYS A 340 2.54 6.82 -15.61
CA CYS A 340 1.79 5.87 -16.39
C CYS A 340 0.56 6.56 -17.01
N ARG A 341 0.40 6.49 -18.33
CA ARG A 341 -0.68 7.13 -19.06
C ARG A 341 -1.46 6.14 -19.89
N TYR A 342 -2.76 6.30 -19.89
CA TYR A 342 -3.70 5.59 -20.78
C TYR A 342 -3.85 4.09 -20.53
N PHE A 343 -3.23 3.50 -19.53
CA PHE A 343 -3.44 2.09 -19.21
C PHE A 343 -4.89 1.81 -18.83
N GLY A 344 -5.40 0.64 -19.19
CA GLY A 344 -6.82 0.30 -18.99
C GLY A 344 -7.17 -0.01 -17.53
N TYR A 345 -6.20 -0.42 -16.71
CA TYR A 345 -6.45 -0.89 -15.34
C TYR A 345 -5.63 -0.17 -14.28
N SER A 346 -4.30 -0.27 -14.31
CA SER A 346 -3.47 0.21 -13.21
C SER A 346 -2.13 0.78 -13.69
N ALA A 347 -1.64 1.82 -13.02
CA ALA A 347 -0.25 2.24 -13.17
C ALA A 347 0.69 1.21 -12.54
N VAL A 348 0.44 0.84 -11.29
CA VAL A 348 1.19 -0.18 -10.56
C VAL A 348 0.22 -1.10 -9.83
N SER A 349 0.38 -2.41 -10.05
CA SER A 349 -0.38 -3.46 -9.38
C SER A 349 0.55 -4.36 -8.58
N CYS A 350 0.32 -4.43 -7.26
CA CYS A 350 0.97 -5.40 -6.38
C CYS A 350 0.02 -6.58 -6.21
N GLU A 351 0.39 -7.74 -6.75
CA GLU A 351 -0.42 -8.95 -6.70
C GLU A 351 -0.33 -9.64 -5.33
N ARG A 352 -1.10 -10.71 -5.14
CA ARG A 352 -1.30 -11.36 -3.83
C ARG A 352 0.00 -11.77 -3.13
N ASN A 353 1.03 -12.14 -3.88
CA ASN A 353 2.32 -12.58 -3.35
C ASN A 353 3.40 -11.48 -3.36
N ALA A 354 3.01 -10.24 -3.60
CA ALA A 354 3.90 -9.10 -3.46
C ALA A 354 3.94 -8.63 -2.00
N LYS A 355 5.14 -8.52 -1.44
CA LYS A 355 5.38 -8.12 -0.05
C LYS A 355 6.47 -7.06 0.03
N ASN A 356 6.33 -6.11 0.94
CA ASN A 356 7.33 -5.06 1.17
C ASN A 356 7.71 -4.30 -0.12
N VAL A 357 6.73 -4.00 -0.96
CA VAL A 357 6.92 -3.17 -2.15
C VAL A 357 6.67 -1.71 -1.80
N THR A 358 7.55 -0.83 -2.22
CA THR A 358 7.35 0.63 -2.17
C THR A 358 7.03 1.17 -3.55
N VAL A 359 5.87 1.81 -3.68
CA VAL A 359 5.46 2.58 -4.85
C VAL A 359 5.46 4.05 -4.46
N THR A 360 6.40 4.83 -5.00
CA THR A 360 6.56 6.23 -4.58
C THR A 360 6.74 7.19 -5.75
N ASP A 361 6.16 8.38 -5.60
CA ASP A 361 6.25 9.45 -6.60
C ASP A 361 5.79 9.00 -8.00
N CYS A 362 4.75 8.15 -8.06
CA CYS A 362 4.20 7.61 -9.29
C CYS A 362 2.87 8.28 -9.66
N ARG A 363 2.59 8.36 -10.96
CA ARG A 363 1.36 8.97 -11.49
C ARG A 363 0.60 7.98 -12.36
N CYS A 364 -0.73 7.93 -12.21
CA CYS A 364 -1.66 7.22 -13.08
C CYS A 364 -2.59 8.24 -13.73
N LEU A 365 -2.41 8.48 -15.01
CA LEU A 365 -3.08 9.59 -15.69
C LEU A 365 -3.95 9.09 -16.84
N GLU A 366 -5.18 9.62 -16.90
CA GLU A 366 -6.06 9.47 -18.05
C GLU A 366 -6.31 8.02 -18.46
N THR A 367 -6.71 7.17 -17.53
CA THR A 367 -7.03 5.75 -17.77
C THR A 367 -8.04 5.58 -18.90
N LYS A 368 -7.81 4.64 -19.81
CA LYS A 368 -8.67 4.33 -20.96
C LYS A 368 -9.24 2.94 -20.84
N SER A 369 -10.49 2.83 -20.46
CA SER A 369 -11.29 1.57 -20.44
C SER A 369 -12.73 1.92 -20.05
N LEU A 370 -13.62 0.94 -20.06
CA LEU A 370 -14.98 1.09 -19.54
C LEU A 370 -14.97 1.56 -18.09
N ILE A 371 -15.88 2.49 -17.74
CA ILE A 371 -16.04 3.03 -16.40
C ILE A 371 -17.02 2.16 -15.62
N THR A 372 -16.73 0.87 -15.48
CA THR A 372 -17.60 -0.09 -14.81
C THR A 372 -16.83 -1.30 -14.30
N GLY A 373 -17.50 -2.15 -13.52
CA GLY A 373 -16.94 -3.41 -13.02
C GLY A 373 -15.64 -3.22 -12.23
N GLY A 374 -14.74 -4.18 -12.34
CA GLY A 374 -13.40 -4.16 -11.72
C GLY A 374 -12.35 -3.50 -12.61
N LEU A 375 -12.61 -2.31 -13.14
CA LEU A 375 -11.74 -1.59 -14.07
C LEU A 375 -11.29 -0.25 -13.49
N ARG A 376 -10.19 0.31 -14.00
CA ARG A 376 -9.58 1.59 -13.61
C ARG A 376 -9.20 1.64 -12.12
N TYR A 377 -8.43 0.67 -11.67
CA TYR A 377 -7.83 0.61 -10.34
C TYR A 377 -6.43 1.22 -10.39
N SER A 378 -6.33 2.54 -10.26
CA SER A 378 -5.11 3.31 -10.56
C SER A 378 -3.86 2.78 -9.86
N PHE A 379 -3.97 2.48 -8.56
CA PHE A 379 -2.94 1.81 -7.74
C PHE A 379 -3.60 0.66 -6.98
N ASN A 380 -3.31 -0.56 -7.42
CA ASN A 380 -3.98 -1.76 -6.95
C ASN A 380 -3.09 -2.57 -6.03
N ASN A 381 -3.60 -2.98 -4.86
CA ASN A 381 -2.87 -3.77 -3.89
C ASN A 381 -3.63 -5.03 -3.45
N TRP A 382 -3.08 -6.19 -3.77
CA TRP A 382 -3.52 -7.48 -3.26
C TRP A 382 -2.52 -8.09 -2.28
N GLY A 383 -1.33 -7.51 -2.17
CA GLY A 383 -0.23 -7.98 -1.34
C GLY A 383 -0.27 -7.46 0.09
N GLN A 384 0.77 -7.72 0.84
CA GLN A 384 0.86 -7.33 2.24
C GLN A 384 2.16 -6.57 2.54
N GLN A 385 2.11 -5.70 3.55
CA GLN A 385 3.23 -4.85 3.97
C GLN A 385 3.74 -3.92 2.86
N ASN A 386 2.85 -3.51 1.95
CA ASN A 386 3.18 -2.62 0.85
C ASN A 386 2.92 -1.15 1.21
N LEU A 387 3.73 -0.26 0.64
CA LEU A 387 3.64 1.19 0.81
C LEU A 387 3.43 1.87 -0.54
N PHE A 388 2.36 2.65 -0.63
CA PHE A 388 2.12 3.58 -1.73
C PHE A 388 2.24 5.00 -1.18
N MET A 389 3.16 5.79 -1.70
CA MET A 389 3.50 7.08 -1.13
C MET A 389 3.66 8.16 -2.21
N ASN A 390 3.12 9.36 -1.97
CA ASN A 390 3.20 10.49 -2.89
C ASN A 390 2.68 10.18 -4.31
N CYS A 391 1.72 9.28 -4.44
CA CYS A 391 1.17 8.90 -5.73
C CYS A 391 0.04 9.85 -6.14
N GLN A 392 -0.16 10.02 -7.46
CA GLN A 392 -1.19 10.85 -8.03
C GLN A 392 -2.01 10.06 -9.06
N SER A 393 -3.31 10.32 -9.10
CA SER A 393 -4.21 9.68 -10.05
C SER A 393 -5.20 10.68 -10.65
N THR A 394 -5.54 10.48 -11.91
CA THR A 394 -6.64 11.18 -12.59
C THR A 394 -7.50 10.21 -13.37
N GLU A 395 -8.81 10.47 -13.42
CA GLU A 395 -9.79 9.67 -14.16
C GLU A 395 -9.82 8.17 -13.78
N GLY A 396 -9.38 7.85 -12.57
CA GLY A 396 -9.51 6.49 -12.03
C GLY A 396 -10.93 6.21 -11.53
N ARG A 397 -11.25 4.93 -11.35
CA ARG A 397 -12.52 4.53 -10.76
C ARG A 397 -12.36 4.13 -9.30
N HIS A 398 -11.32 3.37 -8.98
CA HIS A 398 -10.91 3.06 -7.61
C HIS A 398 -9.41 3.33 -7.50
N ASP A 399 -9.05 4.56 -7.09
CA ASP A 399 -7.70 5.07 -7.29
C ASP A 399 -6.65 4.43 -6.38
N TYR A 400 -7.00 4.19 -5.12
CA TYR A 400 -6.13 3.54 -4.11
C TYR A 400 -6.93 2.42 -3.46
N VAL A 401 -6.72 1.19 -3.94
CA VAL A 401 -7.63 0.09 -3.68
C VAL A 401 -6.91 -1.15 -3.15
N THR A 402 -7.55 -1.83 -2.21
CA THR A 402 -7.18 -3.19 -1.82
C THR A 402 -8.24 -4.19 -2.29
N GLY A 403 -7.78 -5.37 -2.71
CA GLY A 403 -8.63 -6.46 -3.17
C GLY A 403 -9.24 -7.29 -2.03
N ALA A 404 -9.74 -8.47 -2.36
CA ALA A 404 -10.35 -9.39 -1.40
C ALA A 404 -9.31 -10.08 -0.50
N ARG A 405 -9.59 -10.13 0.81
CA ARG A 405 -8.80 -10.88 1.80
C ARG A 405 -7.33 -10.46 1.83
N VAL A 406 -7.08 -9.17 1.58
CA VAL A 406 -5.73 -8.61 1.67
C VAL A 406 -5.31 -8.56 3.12
N CYS A 407 -4.15 -9.13 3.42
CA CYS A 407 -3.58 -9.17 4.76
C CYS A 407 -2.64 -7.96 4.97
N GLY A 408 -2.94 -7.12 5.96
CA GLY A 408 -2.11 -5.98 6.31
C GLY A 408 -0.91 -6.31 7.23
N PRO A 409 -0.20 -5.26 7.65
CA PRO A 409 -0.49 -3.85 7.39
C PRO A 409 -0.16 -3.43 5.95
N ASN A 410 -0.89 -2.44 5.41
CA ASN A 410 -0.60 -1.76 4.15
C ASN A 410 -0.84 -0.26 4.34
N VAL A 411 -0.16 0.59 3.56
CA VAL A 411 -0.27 2.05 3.70
C VAL A 411 -0.41 2.74 2.34
N PHE A 412 -1.38 3.65 2.25
CA PHE A 412 -1.44 4.70 1.23
C PHE A 412 -1.20 6.04 1.94
N TYR A 413 -0.05 6.65 1.70
CA TYR A 413 0.39 7.88 2.36
C TYR A 413 0.57 9.03 1.38
N ASN A 414 -0.02 10.20 1.71
CA ASN A 414 0.13 11.44 0.92
C ASN A 414 -0.20 11.25 -0.56
N CYS A 415 -1.25 10.49 -0.84
CA CYS A 415 -1.71 10.18 -2.19
C CYS A 415 -2.87 11.09 -2.59
N THR A 416 -2.95 11.46 -3.88
CA THR A 416 -3.98 12.36 -4.39
C THR A 416 -4.70 11.75 -5.59
N ALA A 417 -6.02 11.90 -5.64
CA ALA A 417 -6.84 11.51 -6.78
C ALA A 417 -7.79 12.64 -7.17
N SER A 418 -8.01 12.84 -8.45
CA SER A 418 -8.92 13.85 -8.97
C SER A 418 -9.66 13.36 -10.21
N GLN A 419 -10.83 13.95 -10.46
CA GLN A 419 -11.74 13.51 -11.54
C GLN A 419 -12.12 12.03 -11.36
N THR A 420 -12.35 11.62 -10.10
CA THR A 420 -12.60 10.22 -9.75
C THR A 420 -14.02 9.80 -10.12
N TYR A 421 -14.19 8.55 -10.58
CA TYR A 421 -15.51 8.02 -10.97
C TYR A 421 -16.19 7.21 -9.86
N ALA A 422 -15.45 6.73 -8.87
CA ALA A 422 -16.00 6.00 -7.73
C ALA A 422 -15.10 6.14 -6.49
N ASP A 423 -15.29 5.27 -5.51
CA ASP A 423 -14.68 5.36 -4.20
C ASP A 423 -13.26 4.76 -4.13
N ILE A 424 -12.42 5.39 -3.33
CA ILE A 424 -11.17 4.85 -2.78
C ILE A 424 -11.52 3.95 -1.59
N GLY A 425 -10.68 2.98 -1.29
CA GLY A 425 -10.81 2.13 -0.11
C GLY A 425 -10.69 0.63 -0.40
N PRO A 426 -10.94 -0.23 0.60
CA PRO A 426 -11.04 -1.66 0.37
C PRO A 426 -12.27 -1.93 -0.51
N HIS A 427 -12.04 -2.65 -1.63
CA HIS A 427 -13.14 -2.79 -2.59
C HIS A 427 -14.17 -3.83 -2.14
N HIS A 428 -13.74 -4.97 -1.64
CA HIS A 428 -14.65 -6.06 -1.28
C HIS A 428 -13.98 -7.15 -0.45
N ARG A 429 -14.82 -7.94 0.23
CA ARG A 429 -14.46 -9.24 0.77
C ARG A 429 -13.27 -9.24 1.73
N TRP A 430 -13.37 -8.41 2.76
CA TRP A 430 -12.55 -8.50 3.96
C TRP A 430 -11.06 -8.22 3.79
N ALA A 431 -10.71 -7.05 3.30
CA ALA A 431 -9.34 -6.56 3.44
C ALA A 431 -9.05 -6.17 4.90
N VAL A 432 -7.83 -6.40 5.37
CA VAL A 432 -7.48 -6.24 6.78
C VAL A 432 -6.27 -5.33 6.96
N GLY A 433 -6.39 -4.31 7.82
CA GLY A 433 -5.26 -3.52 8.26
C GLY A 433 -4.65 -2.60 7.20
N THR A 434 -5.43 -1.67 6.65
CA THR A 434 -4.92 -0.64 5.72
C THR A 434 -5.03 0.73 6.35
N LEU A 435 -3.96 1.51 6.25
CA LEU A 435 -3.94 2.93 6.62
C LEU A 435 -4.02 3.81 5.36
N TYR A 436 -5.02 4.67 5.32
CA TYR A 436 -5.15 5.78 4.37
C TYR A 436 -4.76 7.06 5.12
N ASP A 437 -3.53 7.54 4.91
CA ASP A 437 -2.94 8.64 5.64
C ASP A 437 -2.73 9.85 4.76
N ASN A 438 -3.39 10.95 5.05
CA ASN A 438 -3.36 12.16 4.23
C ASN A 438 -3.74 11.94 2.75
N VAL A 439 -4.69 11.06 2.50
CA VAL A 439 -5.22 10.87 1.15
C VAL A 439 -6.18 12.02 0.81
N ILE A 440 -6.02 12.59 -0.38
CA ILE A 440 -6.84 13.71 -0.87
C ILE A 440 -7.54 13.28 -2.15
N THR A 441 -8.88 13.43 -2.18
CA THR A 441 -9.67 13.15 -3.39
C THR A 441 -10.85 14.11 -3.52
N ASP A 442 -11.26 14.41 -4.75
CA ASP A 442 -12.52 15.09 -5.06
C ASP A 442 -13.74 14.13 -4.99
N GLY A 443 -13.49 12.84 -4.78
CA GLY A 443 -14.47 11.78 -4.63
C GLY A 443 -14.66 11.30 -3.19
N GLU A 444 -14.77 10.00 -3.02
CA GLU A 444 -15.15 9.33 -1.78
C GLU A 444 -14.06 8.37 -1.29
N ILE A 445 -13.97 8.20 0.04
CA ILE A 445 -13.30 7.04 0.64
C ILE A 445 -14.34 6.23 1.40
N ASN A 446 -14.52 4.96 1.04
CA ASN A 446 -15.53 4.11 1.65
C ASN A 446 -14.94 2.83 2.24
N VAL A 447 -15.21 2.66 3.53
CA VAL A 447 -15.00 1.42 4.27
C VAL A 447 -16.37 0.99 4.80
N GLN A 448 -17.05 0.10 4.07
CA GLN A 448 -18.46 -0.21 4.34
C GLN A 448 -18.80 -1.66 4.00
N ASP A 449 -19.94 -2.12 4.47
CA ASP A 449 -20.58 -3.30 3.90
C ASP A 449 -21.12 -2.95 2.51
N ARG A 450 -20.71 -3.69 1.51
CA ARG A 450 -21.17 -3.57 0.13
C ARG A 450 -22.27 -4.59 -0.22
N GLY A 451 -22.62 -5.45 0.74
CA GLY A 451 -23.73 -6.41 0.67
C GLY A 451 -23.79 -7.14 -0.67
N LYS A 452 -24.93 -7.04 -1.35
CA LYS A 452 -25.20 -7.65 -2.67
C LYS A 452 -24.52 -6.98 -3.86
N MET A 453 -23.73 -5.94 -3.67
CA MET A 453 -23.00 -5.31 -4.78
C MET A 453 -22.04 -6.31 -5.44
N GLY A 454 -21.83 -6.17 -6.75
CA GLY A 454 -21.05 -7.14 -7.51
C GLY A 454 -21.63 -8.56 -7.37
N SER A 455 -20.82 -9.51 -6.99
CA SER A 455 -21.19 -10.92 -6.75
C SER A 455 -21.34 -11.25 -5.26
N GLY A 456 -21.84 -10.33 -4.43
CA GLY A 456 -21.89 -10.47 -2.97
C GLY A 456 -20.58 -9.99 -2.35
N HIS A 457 -20.29 -8.69 -2.50
CA HIS A 457 -19.05 -8.10 -2.01
C HIS A 457 -18.95 -8.11 -0.48
N GLY A 458 -20.09 -7.93 0.21
CA GLY A 458 -20.16 -7.97 1.67
C GLY A 458 -19.25 -6.92 2.31
N TRP A 459 -18.77 -7.20 3.51
CA TRP A 459 -17.86 -6.33 4.24
C TRP A 459 -16.58 -6.08 3.44
N ALA A 460 -16.27 -4.82 3.18
CA ALA A 460 -15.07 -4.42 2.47
C ALA A 460 -13.79 -4.71 3.27
N GLY A 461 -13.84 -4.50 4.59
CA GLY A 461 -12.69 -4.80 5.43
C GLY A 461 -12.87 -4.46 6.91
N VAL A 462 -11.81 -4.75 7.68
CA VAL A 462 -11.69 -4.44 9.11
C VAL A 462 -10.31 -3.88 9.43
N THR A 463 -10.19 -3.13 10.52
CA THR A 463 -8.96 -2.44 10.93
C THR A 463 -8.45 -1.51 9.81
N GLN A 464 -9.38 -0.90 9.10
CA GLN A 464 -9.10 0.15 8.14
C GLN A 464 -9.03 1.48 8.90
N VAL A 465 -8.00 2.26 8.68
CA VAL A 465 -7.76 3.52 9.38
C VAL A 465 -7.64 4.66 8.36
N LEU A 466 -8.53 5.65 8.46
CA LEU A 466 -8.41 6.90 7.74
C LEU A 466 -7.79 7.93 8.69
N TRP A 467 -6.68 8.54 8.31
CA TRP A 467 -6.00 9.54 9.11
C TRP A 467 -5.82 10.85 8.34
N ASN A 468 -6.46 11.91 8.83
CA ASN A 468 -6.34 13.27 8.28
C ASN A 468 -6.59 13.35 6.75
N CYS A 469 -7.48 12.49 6.24
CA CYS A 469 -7.86 12.48 4.82
C CYS A 469 -8.73 13.69 4.47
N ARG A 470 -8.68 14.12 3.21
CA ARG A 470 -9.54 15.17 2.66
C ARG A 470 -10.33 14.63 1.48
N VAL A 471 -11.64 14.57 1.62
CA VAL A 471 -12.55 13.90 0.68
C VAL A 471 -13.82 14.72 0.49
N LYS A 472 -14.59 14.45 -0.57
CA LYS A 472 -15.93 14.97 -0.69
C LYS A 472 -16.81 14.41 0.43
N ARG A 473 -16.86 13.08 0.54
CA ARG A 473 -17.55 12.39 1.63
C ARG A 473 -16.91 11.02 1.91
N ALA A 474 -17.20 10.45 3.08
CA ALA A 474 -16.75 9.10 3.42
C ALA A 474 -17.82 8.33 4.20
N ALA A 475 -17.87 7.01 3.98
CA ALA A 475 -18.57 6.06 4.83
C ALA A 475 -17.54 5.18 5.54
N VAL A 476 -17.62 5.12 6.87
CA VAL A 476 -16.80 4.19 7.66
C VAL A 476 -17.73 3.44 8.59
N GLN A 477 -17.98 2.18 8.26
CA GLN A 477 -18.81 1.25 9.02
C GLN A 477 -17.92 0.16 9.62
N SER A 478 -18.29 -0.39 10.75
CA SER A 478 -17.63 -1.54 11.38
C SER A 478 -18.53 -2.78 11.31
N PRO A 479 -17.94 -3.99 11.15
CA PRO A 479 -18.73 -5.22 11.26
C PRO A 479 -19.28 -5.39 12.68
N TRP A 480 -20.31 -6.23 12.85
CA TRP A 480 -20.95 -6.47 14.15
C TRP A 480 -20.00 -7.11 15.17
N THR A 481 -18.94 -7.74 14.70
CA THR A 481 -17.90 -8.38 15.52
C THR A 481 -16.56 -8.39 14.80
N SER A 482 -15.49 -8.80 15.49
CA SER A 482 -14.12 -8.99 14.97
C SER A 482 -13.36 -7.70 14.63
N GLY A 483 -13.71 -6.60 15.27
CA GLY A 483 -12.94 -5.36 15.22
C GLY A 483 -13.70 -4.16 14.65
N TYR A 484 -12.96 -3.07 14.53
CA TYR A 484 -13.50 -1.77 14.12
C TYR A 484 -12.77 -1.22 12.90
N ASN A 485 -13.44 -0.29 12.21
CA ASN A 485 -12.84 0.60 11.22
C ASN A 485 -12.84 2.02 11.80
N TYR A 486 -11.86 2.83 11.43
CA TYR A 486 -11.55 4.08 12.12
C TYR A 486 -11.43 5.24 11.15
N ASN A 487 -11.91 6.41 11.58
CA ASN A 487 -11.71 7.68 10.90
C ASN A 487 -11.28 8.76 11.89
N PHE A 488 -10.10 9.33 11.67
CA PHE A 488 -9.50 10.35 12.52
C PHE A 488 -9.17 11.61 11.73
N GLY A 489 -9.80 12.72 12.09
CA GLY A 489 -9.47 14.04 11.55
C GLY A 489 -9.81 14.25 10.08
N MET A 490 -10.72 13.50 9.51
CA MET A 490 -11.15 13.64 8.11
C MET A 490 -11.78 15.02 7.86
N LYS A 491 -11.49 15.59 6.70
CA LYS A 491 -12.16 16.79 6.17
C LYS A 491 -13.08 16.39 5.02
N GLY A 492 -14.38 16.61 5.21
CA GLY A 492 -15.42 16.24 4.27
C GLY A 492 -16.74 15.88 4.96
N GLU A 493 -17.66 15.37 4.20
CA GLU A 493 -18.97 14.94 4.68
C GLU A 493 -18.93 13.49 5.17
N LYS A 494 -19.53 13.21 6.32
CA LYS A 494 -19.85 11.84 6.76
C LYS A 494 -21.18 11.43 6.15
N TYR A 495 -21.21 10.24 5.53
CA TYR A 495 -22.50 9.65 5.14
C TYR A 495 -22.62 8.20 5.65
N PRO A 496 -23.83 7.67 5.81
CA PRO A 496 -24.04 6.41 6.51
C PRO A 496 -23.61 5.15 5.72
N GLY A 497 -23.21 5.31 4.46
CA GLY A 497 -22.93 4.18 3.57
C GLY A 497 -24.18 3.73 2.79
N VAL A 498 -24.01 2.71 1.94
CA VAL A 498 -25.08 2.18 1.08
C VAL A 498 -26.13 1.43 1.90
N PHE A 499 -25.70 0.69 2.93
CA PHE A 499 -26.59 -0.03 3.87
C PHE A 499 -26.57 0.69 5.21
N ILE A 500 -27.59 1.50 5.45
CA ILE A 500 -27.68 2.45 6.58
C ILE A 500 -27.92 1.79 7.94
N ASP A 501 -28.29 0.52 7.98
CA ASP A 501 -28.52 -0.28 9.18
C ASP A 501 -27.24 -0.96 9.72
N ARG A 502 -26.09 -0.68 9.11
CA ARG A 502 -24.80 -1.22 9.56
C ARG A 502 -24.22 -0.38 10.70
N PRO A 503 -23.53 -1.02 11.67
CA PRO A 503 -22.88 -0.26 12.73
C PRO A 503 -21.86 0.76 12.18
N ASP A 504 -21.85 1.95 12.75
CA ASP A 504 -20.83 2.95 12.45
C ASP A 504 -19.43 2.45 12.85
N GLY A 505 -18.42 2.93 12.15
CA GLY A 505 -17.04 2.89 12.60
C GLY A 505 -16.76 3.91 13.71
N VAL A 506 -15.53 3.96 14.14
CA VAL A 506 -15.05 4.98 15.08
C VAL A 506 -14.81 6.29 14.32
N TRP A 507 -15.44 7.36 14.77
CA TRP A 507 -15.30 8.69 14.17
C TRP A 507 -14.83 9.70 15.21
N GLU A 508 -13.65 10.30 14.99
CA GLU A 508 -13.13 11.36 15.83
C GLU A 508 -12.54 12.50 15.00
N GLY A 509 -12.72 13.74 15.47
CA GLY A 509 -12.07 14.93 14.92
C GLY A 509 -12.48 15.29 13.48
N GLN A 510 -13.71 14.96 13.08
CA GLN A 510 -14.21 15.33 11.74
C GLN A 510 -14.17 16.86 11.55
N ASN A 511 -13.59 17.29 10.42
CA ASN A 511 -13.44 18.70 10.05
C ASN A 511 -12.56 19.54 10.99
N GLU A 512 -11.80 18.93 11.89
CA GLU A 512 -10.84 19.62 12.73
C GLU A 512 -9.73 20.28 11.90
N LYS A 513 -9.36 21.51 12.28
CA LYS A 513 -8.40 22.32 11.50
C LYS A 513 -6.97 21.81 11.59
N ASN A 514 -6.57 21.37 12.78
CA ASN A 514 -5.20 21.00 13.10
C ASN A 514 -5.17 19.61 13.72
N VAL A 515 -5.20 18.58 12.87
CA VAL A 515 -5.05 17.17 13.29
C VAL A 515 -3.59 16.90 13.65
N PHE A 516 -3.35 16.27 14.79
CA PHE A 516 -2.03 16.02 15.32
C PHE A 516 -1.89 14.58 15.86
N PRO A 517 -0.86 13.78 15.48
CA PRO A 517 0.16 14.12 14.44
C PRO A 517 -0.47 14.30 13.05
N ARG A 518 0.19 15.06 12.18
CA ARG A 518 -0.31 15.28 10.81
C ARG A 518 -0.40 14.01 9.99
N SER A 519 0.53 13.11 10.19
CA SER A 519 0.58 11.77 9.59
C SER A 519 0.84 10.75 10.68
N LEU A 520 0.00 9.73 10.75
CA LEU A 520 0.16 8.60 11.64
C LEU A 520 1.35 7.74 11.20
N TYR A 521 1.44 7.43 9.89
CA TYR A 521 2.52 6.63 9.32
C TYR A 521 3.90 7.22 9.64
N ILE A 522 4.08 8.52 9.35
CA ILE A 522 5.35 9.20 9.61
C ILE A 522 5.66 9.26 11.11
N ALA A 523 4.64 9.54 11.95
CA ALA A 523 4.84 9.54 13.40
C ALA A 523 5.29 8.18 13.93
N GLN A 524 4.68 7.09 13.45
CA GLN A 524 5.06 5.72 13.80
C GLN A 524 6.45 5.35 13.27
N LEU A 525 6.76 5.71 12.02
CA LEU A 525 8.08 5.47 11.43
C LEU A 525 9.19 6.17 12.21
N MET A 526 8.98 7.44 12.58
CA MET A 526 9.94 8.21 13.37
C MET A 526 10.08 7.70 14.80
N ALA A 527 9.00 7.22 15.43
CA ALA A 527 9.03 6.65 16.77
C ALA A 527 9.91 5.39 16.86
N ARG A 528 10.05 4.63 15.77
CA ARG A 528 10.98 3.48 15.69
C ARG A 528 12.45 3.90 15.68
N HIS A 529 12.78 5.05 15.13
CA HIS A 529 14.12 5.60 15.11
C HIS A 529 14.36 6.37 16.43
N LYS A 530 14.80 5.64 17.46
CA LYS A 530 15.04 6.14 18.83
C LYS A 530 15.89 7.41 18.78
N ASN A 531 15.36 8.56 19.12
CA ASN A 531 15.95 9.90 19.30
C ASN A 531 15.31 11.00 18.45
N MET A 532 14.24 10.74 17.71
CA MET A 532 13.57 11.76 16.93
C MET A 532 12.38 12.33 17.73
N ASP A 533 12.44 13.62 18.00
CA ASP A 533 11.34 14.33 18.66
C ASP A 533 10.17 14.51 17.69
N LEU A 534 9.08 13.76 17.91
CA LEU A 534 7.90 13.78 17.05
C LEU A 534 7.22 15.16 16.96
N ARG A 535 7.56 16.10 17.84
CA ARG A 535 7.08 17.49 17.77
C ARG A 535 7.52 18.21 16.49
N ILE A 536 8.59 17.74 15.86
CA ILE A 536 9.03 18.20 14.53
C ILE A 536 7.95 18.03 13.45
N LEU A 537 7.07 17.03 13.59
CA LEU A 537 5.99 16.76 12.63
C LEU A 537 4.81 17.75 12.69
N THR A 538 4.92 18.73 13.54
CA THR A 538 3.86 19.74 13.79
C THR A 538 4.13 21.07 13.10
N LYS A 539 5.30 21.25 12.50
CA LYS A 539 5.70 22.52 11.84
C LYS A 539 5.31 22.56 10.36
#